data_4956b1c779ca496be95af656a547bf40
#
_entry.id   4956b1c779ca496be95af656a547bf40
#
_cell.length_a   1.000
_cell.length_b   1.000
_cell.length_c   1.000
_cell.angle_alpha   90.00
_cell.angle_beta   90.00
_cell.angle_gamma   90.00
#
_symmetry.space_group_name_H-M   'P 1'
#
loop_
_entity.id
_entity.type
_entity.pdbx_description
1 polymer ?
#
loop_
_entity_poly.entity_id
_entity_poly.type
_entity_poly.pdbx_seq_one_letter_code
_entity_poly.pdbx_strand_id
1 'polypeptide(L)'
;MTQPARDAEGRPSVYSGVRWTSLAQGTIAVSQFLSGLVLFKLLTIEVFGIVAMAHVVTGFADQLRELGTRMALVQRREITPETLDSAFFVNLAVGVVLGAGVWIAAPLASAFYKSEAIYAPLQALASLFVIASLGQVQRALLTRSMQFGRLAAVDITAVLVEASVTIVLAIAGYGV
;
A
#
# COMPACT_ATOMS: atom_id res chain seq x y z
N MET A 1 -5.39 26.28 -4.59
CA MET A 1 -5.53 25.55 -3.30
C MET A 1 -6.95 25.80 -2.81
N THR A 2 -7.86 24.88 -3.11
CA THR A 2 -9.25 24.92 -2.64
C THR A 2 -9.31 24.47 -1.19
N GLN A 3 -9.67 25.35 -0.28
CA GLN A 3 -9.95 24.98 1.11
C GLN A 3 -11.08 23.94 1.14
N PRO A 4 -10.98 22.89 2.00
CA PRO A 4 -12.07 21.94 2.17
C PRO A 4 -13.31 22.69 2.68
N ALA A 5 -14.46 22.34 2.13
CA ALA A 5 -15.74 22.88 2.60
C ALA A 5 -15.88 22.58 4.10
N ARG A 6 -16.11 23.64 4.89
CA ARG A 6 -16.36 23.56 6.33
C ARG A 6 -17.87 23.64 6.53
N ASP A 7 -18.37 22.88 7.50
CA ASP A 7 -19.73 23.03 7.99
C ASP A 7 -19.88 24.38 8.75
N ALA A 8 -21.10 24.75 9.12
CA ALA A 8 -21.40 25.99 9.84
C ALA A 8 -20.60 26.18 11.16
N GLU A 9 -20.00 25.09 11.68
CA GLU A 9 -19.15 25.08 12.89
C GLU A 9 -17.62 25.02 12.57
N GLY A 10 -17.22 25.15 11.30
CA GLY A 10 -15.82 25.16 10.89
C GLY A 10 -15.12 23.80 10.89
N ARG A 11 -15.86 22.70 11.07
CA ARG A 11 -15.34 21.32 11.03
C ARG A 11 -15.22 20.82 9.57
N PRO A 12 -14.24 19.98 9.23
CA PRO A 12 -14.19 19.37 7.91
C PRO A 12 -15.42 18.47 7.72
N SER A 13 -16.23 18.77 6.70
CA SER A 13 -17.49 18.06 6.51
C SER A 13 -17.23 16.59 6.11
N VAL A 14 -18.00 15.67 6.67
CA VAL A 14 -17.95 14.25 6.31
C VAL A 14 -18.15 14.04 4.81
N TYR A 15 -19.01 14.87 4.20
CA TYR A 15 -19.24 14.86 2.74
C TYR A 15 -17.99 15.18 1.92
N SER A 16 -17.13 16.11 2.37
CA SER A 16 -15.87 16.39 1.68
C SER A 16 -14.92 15.21 1.79
N GLY A 17 -14.89 14.54 2.94
CA GLY A 17 -14.10 13.33 3.13
C GLY A 17 -14.50 12.20 2.18
N VAL A 18 -15.79 11.91 2.09
CA VAL A 18 -16.34 10.88 1.18
C VAL A 18 -15.99 11.20 -0.27
N ARG A 19 -16.17 12.46 -0.71
CA ARG A 19 -15.84 12.86 -2.09
C ARG A 19 -14.36 12.66 -2.42
N TRP A 20 -13.45 13.09 -1.55
CA TRP A 20 -12.01 12.93 -1.77
C TRP A 20 -11.58 11.45 -1.76
N THR A 21 -12.14 10.66 -0.85
CA THR A 21 -11.86 9.23 -0.80
C THR A 21 -12.39 8.50 -2.03
N SER A 22 -13.63 8.82 -2.47
CA SER A 22 -14.21 8.21 -3.68
C SER A 22 -13.44 8.60 -4.95
N LEU A 23 -13.02 9.86 -5.08
CA LEU A 23 -12.18 10.31 -6.20
C LEU A 23 -10.83 9.59 -6.20
N ALA A 24 -10.18 9.48 -5.05
CA ALA A 24 -8.91 8.76 -4.94
C ALA A 24 -9.07 7.29 -5.32
N GLN A 25 -10.05 6.60 -4.76
CA GLN A 25 -10.31 5.19 -5.08
C GLN A 25 -10.66 4.98 -6.56
N GLY A 26 -11.48 5.86 -7.13
CA GLY A 26 -11.79 5.83 -8.56
C GLY A 26 -10.54 6.01 -9.44
N THR A 27 -9.69 7.00 -9.11
CA THR A 27 -8.44 7.25 -9.84
C THR A 27 -7.47 6.06 -9.71
N ILE A 28 -7.33 5.49 -8.51
CA ILE A 28 -6.51 4.31 -8.26
C ILE A 28 -7.01 3.13 -9.08
N ALA A 29 -8.31 2.83 -9.04
CA ALA A 29 -8.90 1.72 -9.78
C ALA A 29 -8.71 1.87 -11.30
N VAL A 30 -8.95 3.07 -11.85
CA VAL A 30 -8.75 3.35 -13.28
C VAL A 30 -7.27 3.23 -13.64
N SER A 31 -6.36 3.78 -12.84
CA SER A 31 -4.93 3.69 -13.09
C SER A 31 -4.43 2.24 -13.08
N GLN A 32 -4.84 1.45 -12.09
CA GLN A 32 -4.50 0.03 -11.99
C GLN A 32 -5.06 -0.77 -13.17
N PHE A 33 -6.31 -0.49 -13.57
CA PHE A 33 -6.92 -1.14 -14.72
C PHE A 33 -6.17 -0.83 -16.01
N LEU A 34 -5.86 0.45 -16.27
CA LEU A 34 -5.10 0.86 -17.46
C LEU A 34 -3.69 0.28 -17.45
N SER A 35 -2.98 0.34 -16.32
CA SER A 35 -1.65 -0.27 -16.19
C SER A 35 -1.72 -1.77 -16.43
N GLY A 36 -2.72 -2.46 -15.90
CA GLY A 36 -2.95 -3.88 -16.12
C GLY A 36 -3.17 -4.21 -17.60
N LEU A 37 -3.96 -3.40 -18.33
CA LEU A 37 -4.16 -3.59 -19.78
C LEU A 37 -2.87 -3.40 -20.59
N VAL A 38 -2.07 -2.39 -20.23
CA VAL A 38 -0.77 -2.14 -20.89
C VAL A 38 0.19 -3.30 -20.60
N LEU A 39 0.29 -3.72 -19.35
CA LEU A 39 1.13 -4.83 -18.94
C LEU A 39 0.70 -6.15 -19.60
N PHE A 40 -0.60 -6.38 -19.75
CA PHE A 40 -1.12 -7.58 -20.43
C PHE A 40 -0.67 -7.68 -21.88
N LYS A 41 -0.42 -6.55 -22.56
CA LYS A 41 0.12 -6.53 -23.92
C LYS A 41 1.64 -6.67 -23.99
N LEU A 42 2.35 -6.27 -22.94
CA LEU A 42 3.80 -6.22 -22.91
C LEU A 42 4.43 -7.49 -22.29
N LEU A 43 3.72 -8.12 -21.35
CA LEU A 43 4.21 -9.24 -20.54
C LEU A 43 3.60 -10.57 -21.01
N THR A 44 4.34 -11.65 -20.82
CA THR A 44 3.85 -13.00 -21.10
C THR A 44 2.86 -13.46 -20.01
N ILE A 45 2.01 -14.43 -20.36
CA ILE A 45 1.06 -15.05 -19.40
C ILE A 45 1.79 -15.65 -18.20
N GLU A 46 3.00 -16.15 -18.38
CA GLU A 46 3.83 -16.73 -17.32
C GLU A 46 4.20 -15.69 -16.26
N VAL A 47 4.58 -14.48 -16.67
CA VAL A 47 4.90 -13.38 -15.75
C VAL A 47 3.68 -12.95 -14.95
N PHE A 48 2.50 -12.90 -15.58
CA PHE A 48 1.25 -12.65 -14.86
C PHE A 48 0.96 -13.73 -13.81
N GLY A 49 1.23 -14.98 -14.14
CA GLY A 49 1.12 -16.09 -13.19
C GLY A 49 2.02 -15.91 -11.97
N ILE A 50 3.29 -15.53 -12.18
CA ILE A 50 4.26 -15.27 -11.10
C ILE A 50 3.80 -14.11 -10.21
N VAL A 51 3.35 -13.02 -10.81
CA VAL A 51 2.84 -11.85 -10.06
C VAL A 51 1.60 -12.22 -9.26
N ALA A 52 0.66 -12.98 -9.83
CA ALA A 52 -0.53 -13.44 -9.13
C ALA A 52 -0.18 -14.32 -7.91
N MET A 53 0.76 -15.25 -8.08
CA MET A 53 1.24 -16.11 -6.99
C MET A 53 1.91 -15.29 -5.87
N ALA A 54 2.74 -14.30 -6.25
CA ALA A 54 3.37 -13.40 -5.30
C ALA A 54 2.34 -12.56 -4.52
N HIS A 55 1.30 -12.07 -5.20
CA HIS A 55 0.20 -11.32 -4.55
C HIS A 55 -0.62 -12.17 -3.58
N VAL A 56 -0.80 -13.46 -3.81
CA VAL A 56 -1.46 -14.34 -2.83
C VAL A 56 -0.68 -14.38 -1.53
N VAL A 57 0.64 -14.54 -1.60
CA VAL A 57 1.51 -14.61 -0.42
C VAL A 57 1.57 -13.27 0.31
N THR A 58 1.80 -12.19 -0.42
CA THR A 58 1.92 -10.85 0.17
C THR A 58 0.57 -10.31 0.65
N GLY A 59 -0.52 -10.61 -0.04
CA GLY A 59 -1.87 -10.21 0.36
C GLY A 59 -2.28 -10.81 1.71
N PHE A 60 -1.86 -12.03 2.01
CA PHE A 60 -2.06 -12.62 3.33
C PHE A 60 -1.29 -11.86 4.42
N ALA A 61 -0.05 -11.49 4.16
CA ALA A 61 0.77 -10.70 5.08
C ALA A 61 0.20 -9.28 5.27
N ASP A 62 -0.34 -8.66 4.23
CA ASP A 62 -1.01 -7.35 4.30
C ASP A 62 -2.26 -7.39 5.19
N GLN A 63 -3.07 -8.44 5.10
CA GLN A 63 -4.23 -8.63 5.98
C GLN A 63 -3.80 -8.69 7.46
N LEU A 64 -2.74 -9.42 7.77
CA LEU A 64 -2.21 -9.49 9.14
C LEU A 64 -1.73 -8.12 9.63
N ARG A 65 -1.11 -7.33 8.75
CA ARG A 65 -0.65 -5.97 9.06
C ARG A 65 -1.80 -5.02 9.41
N GLU A 66 -2.92 -5.11 8.69
CA GLU A 66 -4.06 -4.22 8.89
C GLU A 66 -4.82 -4.48 10.20
N LEU A 67 -4.81 -5.72 10.70
CA LEU A 67 -5.57 -6.12 11.88
C LEU A 67 -5.11 -5.46 13.20
N GLY A 68 -3.86 -4.96 13.31
CA GLY A 68 -3.30 -4.61 14.61
C GLY A 68 -3.14 -3.13 14.93
N THR A 69 -2.75 -2.29 14.01
CA THR A 69 -2.14 -0.99 14.34
C THR A 69 -2.93 0.23 13.92
N ARG A 70 -3.62 0.17 12.79
CA ARG A 70 -4.39 1.30 12.26
C ARG A 70 -5.58 1.66 13.16
N MET A 71 -6.27 0.65 13.67
CA MET A 71 -7.47 0.81 14.49
C MET A 71 -7.15 1.35 15.89
N ALA A 72 -6.02 0.95 16.47
CA ALA A 72 -5.62 1.35 17.81
C ALA A 72 -5.29 2.85 17.92
N LEU A 73 -4.63 3.43 16.91
CA LEU A 73 -4.26 4.85 16.91
C LEU A 73 -5.46 5.78 16.64
N VAL A 74 -6.38 5.36 15.76
CA VAL A 74 -7.56 6.16 15.40
C VAL A 74 -8.56 6.23 16.55
N GLN A 75 -8.65 5.20 17.38
CA GLN A 75 -9.62 5.09 18.47
C GLN A 75 -9.16 5.70 19.81
N ARG A 76 -7.88 6.00 19.99
CA ARG A 76 -7.41 6.63 21.24
C ARG A 76 -7.88 8.07 21.36
N ARG A 77 -8.39 8.43 22.54
CA ARG A 77 -8.89 9.80 22.84
C ARG A 77 -7.78 10.83 22.88
N GLU A 78 -6.62 10.48 23.44
CA GLU A 78 -5.46 11.36 23.56
C GLU A 78 -4.24 10.71 22.92
N ILE A 79 -3.47 11.49 22.17
CA ILE A 79 -2.20 11.09 21.57
C ILE A 79 -1.11 11.98 22.14
N THR A 80 -0.24 11.37 22.93
CA THR A 80 0.99 12.02 23.39
C THR A 80 2.14 11.72 22.41
N PRO A 81 3.23 12.51 22.41
CA PRO A 81 4.42 12.21 21.61
C PRO A 81 4.95 10.79 21.85
N GLU A 82 4.96 10.35 23.11
CA GLU A 82 5.42 9.00 23.47
C GLU A 82 4.52 7.90 22.86
N THR A 83 3.22 8.19 22.71
CA THR A 83 2.29 7.27 22.05
C THR A 83 2.58 7.15 20.56
N LEU A 84 2.96 8.26 19.90
CA LEU A 84 3.34 8.26 18.49
C LEU A 84 4.63 7.48 18.25
N ASP A 85 5.63 7.72 19.09
CA ASP A 85 6.91 7.00 19.01
C ASP A 85 6.72 5.50 19.24
N SER A 86 5.95 5.13 20.26
CA SER A 86 5.61 3.74 20.52
C SER A 86 4.88 3.09 19.34
N ALA A 87 3.90 3.79 18.76
CA ALA A 87 3.17 3.30 17.59
C ALA A 87 4.08 3.15 16.37
N PHE A 88 5.02 4.09 16.17
CA PHE A 88 5.99 3.99 15.08
C PHE A 88 6.88 2.75 15.22
N PHE A 89 7.47 2.53 16.39
CA PHE A 89 8.33 1.37 16.63
C PHE A 89 7.56 0.05 16.54
N VAL A 90 6.32 -0.01 17.04
CA VAL A 90 5.47 -1.21 16.91
C VAL A 90 5.17 -1.48 15.44
N ASN A 91 4.78 -0.48 14.65
CA ASN A 91 4.54 -0.64 13.22
C ASN A 91 5.79 -1.10 12.48
N LEU A 92 6.94 -0.50 12.79
CA LEU A 92 8.21 -0.88 12.20
C LEU A 92 8.56 -2.34 12.55
N ALA A 93 8.41 -2.74 13.82
CA ALA A 93 8.65 -4.12 14.24
C ALA A 93 7.73 -5.10 13.51
N VAL A 94 6.43 -4.78 13.39
CA VAL A 94 5.48 -5.61 12.61
C VAL A 94 5.90 -5.67 11.14
N GLY A 95 6.28 -4.56 10.52
CA GLY A 95 6.77 -4.53 9.15
C GLY A 95 8.02 -5.40 8.94
N VAL A 96 8.97 -5.33 9.86
CA VAL A 96 10.19 -6.17 9.84
C VAL A 96 9.84 -7.65 10.01
N VAL A 97 8.99 -7.99 10.98
CA VAL A 97 8.59 -9.39 11.24
C VAL A 97 7.85 -9.97 10.02
N LEU A 98 6.91 -9.24 9.44
CA LEU A 98 6.18 -9.67 8.25
C LEU A 98 7.10 -9.76 7.03
N GLY A 99 7.96 -8.78 6.81
CA GLY A 99 8.95 -8.81 5.74
C GLY A 99 9.90 -9.99 5.87
N ALA A 100 10.45 -10.22 7.07
CA ALA A 100 11.28 -11.39 7.35
C ALA A 100 10.50 -12.71 7.15
N GLY A 101 9.24 -12.76 7.58
CA GLY A 101 8.35 -13.90 7.37
C GLY A 101 8.16 -14.23 5.88
N VAL A 102 7.87 -13.23 5.05
CA VAL A 102 7.74 -13.40 3.59
C VAL A 102 9.07 -13.80 2.96
N TRP A 103 10.19 -13.20 3.40
CA TRP A 103 11.52 -13.55 2.93
C TRP A 103 11.87 -15.02 3.20
N ILE A 104 11.60 -15.48 4.44
CA ILE A 104 11.84 -16.88 4.85
C ILE A 104 10.85 -17.82 4.14
N ALA A 105 9.61 -17.38 3.88
CA ALA A 105 8.63 -18.18 3.17
C ALA A 105 8.88 -18.26 1.65
N ALA A 106 9.71 -17.40 1.07
CA ALA A 106 9.96 -17.37 -0.36
C ALA A 106 10.45 -18.71 -0.94
N PRO A 107 11.40 -19.45 -0.33
CA PRO A 107 11.80 -20.78 -0.82
C PRO A 107 10.68 -21.82 -0.68
N LEU A 108 9.85 -21.72 0.36
CA LEU A 108 8.70 -22.61 0.56
C LEU A 108 7.63 -22.34 -0.52
N ALA A 109 7.37 -21.07 -0.83
CA ALA A 109 6.46 -20.68 -1.89
C ALA A 109 6.98 -21.17 -3.27
N SER A 110 8.27 -20.99 -3.55
CA SER A 110 8.91 -21.49 -4.78
C SER A 110 8.73 -23.01 -4.93
N ALA A 111 8.94 -23.76 -3.86
CA ALA A 111 8.74 -25.21 -3.86
C ALA A 111 7.26 -25.60 -4.04
N PHE A 112 6.35 -24.89 -3.37
CA PHE A 112 4.90 -25.13 -3.44
C PHE A 112 4.34 -24.87 -4.85
N TYR A 113 4.72 -23.76 -5.46
CA TYR A 113 4.28 -23.38 -6.82
C TYR A 113 5.12 -24.07 -7.91
N LYS A 114 6.16 -24.81 -7.54
CA LYS A 114 7.12 -25.47 -8.48
C LYS A 114 7.70 -24.48 -9.50
N SER A 115 7.96 -23.25 -9.08
CA SER A 115 8.49 -22.20 -9.93
C SER A 115 9.56 -21.40 -9.18
N GLU A 116 10.80 -21.47 -9.64
CA GLU A 116 11.90 -20.67 -9.08
C GLU A 116 11.75 -19.18 -9.39
N ALA A 117 11.04 -18.85 -10.46
CA ALA A 117 10.83 -17.47 -10.88
C ALA A 117 10.07 -16.60 -9.88
N ILE A 118 9.33 -17.21 -8.93
CA ILE A 118 8.60 -16.46 -7.86
C ILE A 118 9.54 -16.00 -6.72
N TYR A 119 10.73 -16.61 -6.60
CA TYR A 119 11.62 -16.37 -5.46
C TYR A 119 12.10 -14.91 -5.38
N ALA A 120 12.66 -14.38 -6.46
CA ALA A 120 13.17 -13.01 -6.49
C ALA A 120 12.06 -11.95 -6.33
N PRO A 121 10.89 -12.03 -6.99
CA PRO A 121 9.77 -11.14 -6.73
C PRO A 121 9.30 -11.15 -5.27
N LEU A 122 9.21 -12.29 -4.61
CA LEU A 122 8.82 -12.37 -3.20
C LEU A 122 9.83 -11.69 -2.28
N GLN A 123 11.13 -11.85 -2.53
CA GLN A 123 12.15 -11.16 -1.75
C GLN A 123 12.11 -9.64 -1.94
N ALA A 124 11.88 -9.18 -3.18
CA ALA A 124 11.68 -7.76 -3.44
C ALA A 124 10.43 -7.22 -2.71
N LEU A 125 9.31 -7.93 -2.79
CA LEU A 125 8.06 -7.55 -2.11
C LEU A 125 8.20 -7.59 -0.58
N ALA A 126 8.99 -8.52 -0.02
CA ALA A 126 9.26 -8.57 1.42
C ALA A 126 9.86 -7.25 1.95
N SER A 127 10.72 -6.60 1.18
CA SER A 127 11.31 -5.31 1.56
C SER A 127 10.27 -4.19 1.63
N LEU A 128 9.19 -4.27 0.84
CA LEU A 128 8.13 -3.26 0.84
C LEU A 128 7.35 -3.23 2.16
N PHE A 129 7.29 -4.34 2.92
CA PHE A 129 6.63 -4.35 4.24
C PHE A 129 7.34 -3.43 5.22
N VAL A 130 8.67 -3.37 5.19
CA VAL A 130 9.46 -2.47 6.02
C VAL A 130 9.25 -1.01 5.58
N ILE A 131 9.35 -0.74 4.28
CA ILE A 131 9.16 0.61 3.73
C ILE A 131 7.74 1.12 4.02
N ALA A 132 6.72 0.29 3.79
CA ALA A 132 5.34 0.65 4.03
C ALA A 132 5.03 0.92 5.51
N SER A 133 5.71 0.24 6.44
CA SER A 133 5.53 0.46 7.88
C SER A 133 5.97 1.86 8.34
N LEU A 134 6.95 2.46 7.69
CA LEU A 134 7.44 3.81 8.00
C LEU A 134 6.36 4.90 7.80
N GLY A 135 5.43 4.70 6.85
CA GLY A 135 4.37 5.67 6.53
C GLY A 135 3.07 5.49 7.33
N GLN A 136 2.91 4.42 8.10
CA GLN A 136 1.61 4.08 8.72
C GLN A 136 1.15 5.09 9.75
N VAL A 137 2.04 5.58 10.60
CA VAL A 137 1.70 6.57 11.65
C VAL A 137 1.24 7.88 11.02
N GLN A 138 1.92 8.35 9.98
CA GLN A 138 1.58 9.58 9.25
C GLN A 138 0.20 9.44 8.58
N ARG A 139 -0.08 8.29 7.98
CA ARG A 139 -1.40 7.99 7.40
C ARG A 139 -2.51 7.98 8.46
N ALA A 140 -2.25 7.37 9.61
CA ALA A 140 -3.20 7.35 10.73
C ALA A 140 -3.50 8.77 11.25
N LEU A 141 -2.49 9.63 11.36
CA LEU A 141 -2.64 11.03 11.77
C LEU A 141 -3.45 11.85 10.74
N LEU A 142 -3.20 11.68 9.45
CA LEU A 142 -3.98 12.33 8.38
C LEU A 142 -5.45 11.87 8.41
N THR A 143 -5.69 10.58 8.62
CA THR A 143 -7.04 10.02 8.75
C THR A 143 -7.76 10.59 9.96
N ARG A 144 -7.08 10.64 11.13
CA ARG A 144 -7.65 11.17 12.37
C ARG A 144 -7.95 12.67 12.28
N SER A 145 -7.07 13.44 11.64
CA SER A 145 -7.27 14.88 11.42
C SER A 145 -8.24 15.18 10.28
N MET A 146 -8.91 14.17 9.74
CA MET A 146 -9.86 14.28 8.63
C MET A 146 -9.27 14.97 7.38
N GLN A 147 -7.95 14.91 7.19
CA GLN A 147 -7.27 15.51 6.05
C GLN A 147 -7.30 14.58 4.82
N PHE A 148 -8.50 14.13 4.46
CA PHE A 148 -8.70 13.18 3.36
C PHE A 148 -8.21 13.70 2.00
N GLY A 149 -8.23 15.02 1.78
CA GLY A 149 -7.66 15.61 0.56
C GLY A 149 -6.15 15.39 0.43
N ARG A 150 -5.39 15.51 1.53
CA ARG A 150 -3.96 15.22 1.55
C ARG A 150 -3.69 13.73 1.38
N LEU A 151 -4.47 12.89 2.05
CA LEU A 151 -4.36 11.44 1.91
C LEU A 151 -4.62 11.02 0.46
N ALA A 152 -5.69 11.54 -0.14
CA ALA A 152 -6.01 11.31 -1.55
C ALA A 152 -4.89 11.75 -2.49
N ALA A 153 -4.28 12.92 -2.26
CA ALA A 153 -3.16 13.41 -3.07
C ALA A 153 -1.94 12.48 -2.98
N VAL A 154 -1.61 12.00 -1.79
CA VAL A 154 -0.51 11.02 -1.60
C VAL A 154 -0.81 9.71 -2.32
N ASP A 155 -2.03 9.18 -2.18
CA ASP A 155 -2.42 7.91 -2.80
C ASP A 155 -2.44 8.01 -4.34
N ILE A 156 -2.99 9.08 -4.89
CA ILE A 156 -3.01 9.33 -6.34
C ILE A 156 -1.58 9.49 -6.88
N THR A 157 -0.74 10.25 -6.19
CA THR A 157 0.65 10.44 -6.61
C THR A 157 1.40 9.11 -6.59
N ALA A 158 1.23 8.31 -5.53
CA ALA A 158 1.87 7.02 -5.40
C ALA A 158 1.47 6.07 -6.54
N VAL A 159 0.17 5.95 -6.85
CA VAL A 159 -0.30 5.06 -7.92
C VAL A 159 0.13 5.52 -9.32
N LEU A 160 0.22 6.83 -9.55
CA LEU A 160 0.69 7.35 -10.83
C LEU A 160 2.19 7.12 -11.01
N VAL A 161 2.99 7.29 -9.96
CA VAL A 161 4.43 6.97 -9.98
C VAL A 161 4.63 5.48 -10.18
N GLU A 162 3.91 4.63 -9.44
CA GLU A 162 3.94 3.18 -9.60
C GLU A 162 3.62 2.76 -11.03
N ALA A 163 2.52 3.25 -11.59
CA ALA A 163 2.11 2.95 -12.95
C ALA A 163 3.18 3.38 -13.98
N SER A 164 3.72 4.59 -13.82
CA SER A 164 4.74 5.14 -14.72
C SER A 164 6.03 4.30 -14.67
N VAL A 165 6.52 3.99 -13.47
CA VAL A 165 7.73 3.18 -13.28
C VAL A 165 7.53 1.78 -13.84
N THR A 166 6.40 1.14 -13.55
CA THR A 166 6.08 -0.20 -14.02
C THR A 166 6.03 -0.27 -15.54
N ILE A 167 5.37 0.69 -16.19
CA ILE A 167 5.29 0.75 -17.66
C ILE A 167 6.68 0.99 -18.28
N VAL A 168 7.47 1.91 -17.71
CA VAL A 168 8.84 2.18 -18.19
C VAL A 168 9.72 0.94 -18.08
N LEU A 169 9.67 0.24 -16.94
CA LEU A 169 10.44 -0.99 -16.74
C LEU A 169 9.98 -2.09 -17.70
N ALA A 170 8.69 -2.24 -17.95
CA ALA A 170 8.15 -3.21 -18.89
C ALA A 170 8.61 -2.92 -20.31
N ILE A 171 8.62 -1.65 -20.76
CA ILE A 171 9.12 -1.24 -22.08
C ILE A 171 10.64 -1.45 -22.17
N ALA A 172 11.39 -1.23 -21.10
CA ALA A 172 12.83 -1.44 -21.05
C ALA A 172 13.24 -2.94 -21.02
N GLY A 173 12.27 -3.86 -21.03
CA GLY A 173 12.51 -5.30 -21.04
C GLY A 173 12.79 -5.92 -19.65
N TYR A 174 12.59 -5.17 -18.58
CA TYR A 174 12.70 -5.69 -17.21
C TYR A 174 11.40 -6.39 -16.74
N GLY A 175 10.56 -6.78 -17.66
CA GLY A 175 9.27 -7.41 -17.39
C GLY A 175 9.33 -8.92 -17.19
N VAL A 176 10.42 -9.43 -16.61
CA VAL A 176 10.56 -10.86 -16.28
C VAL A 176 11.04 -11.02 -14.88
#